data_1ef51763304e6681b4ea056afefc3df3
#
_entry.id   1ef51763304e6681b4ea056afefc3df3
#
_cell.length_a   1.000
_cell.length_b   1.000
_cell.length_c   1.000
_cell.angle_alpha   90.00
_cell.angle_beta   90.00
_cell.angle_gamma   90.00
#
_symmetry.space_group_name_H-M   'P 1'
#
loop_
_entity.id
_entity.type
_entity.pdbx_description
1 polymer ?
#
loop_
_entity_poly.entity_id
_entity_poly.type
_entity_poly.pdbx_seq_one_letter_code
_entity_poly.pdbx_strand_id
1 'polypeptide(L)'
;MNINELIGEATAYDKKQQLEVKRPKSWLKSVSAFANGEGGTLVFGISDDDQVVGLADAESDAERISEEIKTKLDPIPAVNLEFKEVDGKKLVLLHVYKGQETPYYYIGDKQRLAFVRVGNESVVADRLQLKNLVMRGAGRSFDAIPSPYKFEDMSFSKLKSVHFKRLNQSFDDRDFISWGIVDNDGKLTNAGALLADDSPIRHSRIFCTRWNGLDMTSGLGEALDDAELEGSVINQLQDAVAFVRNNSHKKWWKEATYREGLPDYPERAVTEVISNAI
;
A
#
# COMPACT_ATOMS: atom_id res chain seq x y z
N MET A 1 11.92 19.62 -14.46
CA MET A 1 11.74 18.32 -15.10
C MET A 1 12.30 18.44 -16.51
N ASN A 2 13.27 17.62 -16.85
CA ASN A 2 13.89 17.67 -18.18
C ASN A 2 13.05 16.79 -19.12
N ILE A 3 12.67 17.27 -20.31
CA ILE A 3 11.86 16.50 -21.27
C ILE A 3 12.53 15.18 -21.69
N ASN A 4 13.85 15.15 -21.67
CA ASN A 4 14.61 13.91 -21.93
C ASN A 4 14.42 12.82 -20.86
N GLU A 5 13.79 13.15 -19.72
CA GLU A 5 13.42 12.19 -18.66
C GLU A 5 12.02 11.59 -18.90
N LEU A 6 11.26 12.13 -19.86
CA LEU A 6 9.91 11.69 -20.23
C LEU A 6 9.91 10.75 -21.46
N ILE A 7 11.02 10.09 -21.72
CA ILE A 7 11.13 9.12 -22.82
C ILE A 7 10.60 7.76 -22.37
N GLY A 8 9.58 7.28 -23.09
CA GLY A 8 8.89 6.03 -22.79
C GLY A 8 7.66 6.23 -21.90
N GLU A 9 6.63 5.42 -22.00
CA GLU A 9 5.48 5.43 -21.09
C GLU A 9 5.85 4.77 -19.77
N ALA A 10 5.58 5.44 -18.66
CA ALA A 10 5.82 4.93 -17.31
C ALA A 10 4.53 4.96 -16.47
N THR A 11 4.56 4.28 -15.33
CA THR A 11 3.42 4.28 -14.39
C THR A 11 3.07 5.70 -13.92
N ALA A 12 4.09 6.57 -13.80
CA ALA A 12 3.95 7.93 -13.27
C ALA A 12 3.59 8.98 -14.33
N TYR A 13 3.56 8.64 -15.61
CA TYR A 13 3.13 9.60 -16.62
C TYR A 13 2.48 8.97 -17.85
N ASP A 14 1.71 9.76 -18.59
CA ASP A 14 1.03 9.43 -19.83
C ASP A 14 1.21 10.59 -20.82
N LYS A 15 1.18 10.32 -22.11
CA LYS A 15 1.35 11.34 -23.15
C LYS A 15 0.19 11.34 -24.14
N LYS A 16 -0.12 12.51 -24.68
CA LYS A 16 -1.16 12.71 -25.68
C LYS A 16 -0.65 13.69 -26.73
N GLN A 17 -0.82 13.33 -27.99
CA GLN A 17 -0.42 14.19 -29.11
C GLN A 17 -1.22 15.48 -29.12
N GLN A 18 -2.51 15.42 -28.76
CA GLN A 18 -3.43 16.56 -28.74
C GLN A 18 -4.51 16.34 -27.69
N LEU A 19 -5.24 17.38 -27.34
CA LEU A 19 -6.42 17.26 -26.49
C LEU A 19 -7.59 16.64 -27.29
N GLU A 20 -8.03 15.45 -26.90
CA GLU A 20 -9.18 14.79 -27.52
C GLU A 20 -10.50 15.32 -26.96
N VAL A 21 -10.96 16.48 -27.45
CA VAL A 21 -12.16 17.16 -26.97
C VAL A 21 -13.43 16.32 -27.16
N LYS A 22 -13.54 15.58 -28.28
CA LYS A 22 -14.72 14.74 -28.57
C LYS A 22 -14.75 13.42 -27.79
N ARG A 23 -13.61 13.02 -27.22
CA ARG A 23 -13.46 11.77 -26.47
C ARG A 23 -12.70 12.01 -25.16
N PRO A 24 -13.20 12.86 -24.26
CA PRO A 24 -12.45 13.26 -23.08
C PRO A 24 -12.15 12.07 -22.14
N LYS A 25 -12.92 11.00 -22.19
CA LYS A 25 -12.64 9.76 -21.45
C LYS A 25 -11.25 9.17 -21.78
N SER A 26 -10.73 9.38 -22.99
CA SER A 26 -9.42 8.85 -23.43
C SER A 26 -8.26 9.30 -22.55
N TRP A 27 -8.34 10.51 -21.99
CA TRP A 27 -7.32 11.09 -21.11
C TRP A 27 -7.81 11.28 -19.67
N LEU A 28 -9.11 11.52 -19.43
CA LEU A 28 -9.66 11.63 -18.08
C LEU A 28 -9.55 10.32 -17.28
N LYS A 29 -9.53 9.16 -17.96
CA LYS A 29 -9.21 7.88 -17.32
C LYS A 29 -7.83 7.89 -16.65
N SER A 30 -6.84 8.54 -17.26
CA SER A 30 -5.50 8.66 -16.69
C SER A 30 -5.48 9.64 -15.52
N VAL A 31 -6.25 10.73 -15.59
CA VAL A 31 -6.42 11.65 -14.44
C VAL A 31 -7.04 10.93 -13.24
N SER A 32 -8.14 10.18 -13.46
CA SER A 32 -8.75 9.36 -12.41
C SER A 32 -7.76 8.35 -11.85
N ALA A 33 -7.02 7.64 -12.71
CA ALA A 33 -6.08 6.61 -12.29
C ALA A 33 -4.88 7.19 -11.50
N PHE A 34 -4.38 8.35 -11.89
CA PHE A 34 -3.32 9.05 -11.13
C PHE A 34 -3.82 9.52 -9.77
N ALA A 35 -5.00 10.13 -9.70
CA ALA A 35 -5.60 10.54 -8.42
C ALA A 35 -5.88 9.35 -7.50
N ASN A 36 -6.29 8.22 -8.06
CA ASN A 36 -6.49 6.96 -7.34
C ASN A 36 -5.19 6.22 -6.98
N GLY A 37 -4.06 6.63 -7.58
CA GLY A 37 -2.73 6.04 -7.36
C GLY A 37 -1.82 6.94 -6.53
N GLU A 38 -0.57 7.04 -6.99
CA GLU A 38 0.47 7.85 -6.35
C GLU A 38 0.62 9.26 -6.98
N GLY A 39 -0.34 9.65 -7.82
CA GLY A 39 -0.23 10.84 -8.67
C GLY A 39 0.45 10.51 -10.01
N GLY A 40 0.64 11.56 -10.81
CA GLY A 40 1.31 11.42 -12.10
C GLY A 40 1.17 12.67 -12.97
N THR A 41 1.76 12.63 -14.15
CA THR A 41 1.74 13.74 -15.10
C THR A 41 1.18 13.29 -16.44
N LEU A 42 0.23 14.05 -16.96
CA LEU A 42 -0.27 13.90 -18.32
C LEU A 42 0.32 15.02 -19.18
N VAL A 43 0.98 14.64 -20.29
CA VAL A 43 1.63 15.60 -21.19
C VAL A 43 0.88 15.66 -22.48
N PHE A 44 0.44 16.86 -22.88
CA PHE A 44 -0.20 17.11 -24.16
C PHE A 44 0.76 17.81 -25.11
N GLY A 45 0.80 17.36 -26.38
CA GLY A 45 1.70 17.86 -27.42
C GLY A 45 2.87 16.93 -27.73
N ILE A 46 2.84 15.66 -27.26
CA ILE A 46 3.84 14.63 -27.57
C ILE A 46 3.15 13.47 -28.28
N SER A 47 3.70 13.05 -29.43
CA SER A 47 3.19 11.89 -30.18
C SER A 47 3.55 10.55 -29.53
N ASP A 48 2.95 9.47 -30.01
CA ASP A 48 3.23 8.11 -29.54
C ASP A 48 4.71 7.71 -29.78
N ASP A 49 5.35 8.29 -30.81
CA ASP A 49 6.77 8.06 -31.14
C ASP A 49 7.73 8.99 -30.37
N ASP A 50 7.31 9.56 -29.24
CA ASP A 50 8.09 10.47 -28.39
C ASP A 50 8.52 11.79 -29.07
N GLN A 51 7.87 12.17 -30.19
CA GLN A 51 8.18 13.41 -30.87
C GLN A 51 7.37 14.57 -30.29
N VAL A 52 8.04 15.68 -30.03
CA VAL A 52 7.37 16.93 -29.62
C VAL A 52 6.65 17.50 -30.85
N VAL A 53 5.34 17.45 -30.86
CA VAL A 53 4.50 18.02 -31.94
C VAL A 53 3.96 19.40 -31.56
N GLY A 54 3.74 19.66 -30.27
CA GLY A 54 3.16 20.89 -29.75
C GLY A 54 1.64 20.96 -29.92
N LEU A 55 1.03 21.93 -29.24
CA LEU A 55 -0.40 22.24 -29.32
C LEU A 55 -0.61 23.51 -30.12
N ALA A 56 -1.67 23.56 -30.92
CA ALA A 56 -2.00 24.73 -31.73
C ALA A 56 -2.47 25.92 -30.89
N ASP A 57 -3.23 25.65 -29.82
CA ASP A 57 -3.74 26.63 -28.87
C ASP A 57 -3.70 26.03 -27.46
N ALA A 58 -2.52 26.13 -26.82
CA ALA A 58 -2.28 25.52 -25.53
C ALA A 58 -3.10 26.18 -24.41
N GLU A 59 -3.38 27.49 -24.51
CA GLU A 59 -4.19 28.23 -23.54
C GLU A 59 -5.66 27.76 -23.56
N SER A 60 -6.27 27.67 -24.75
CA SER A 60 -7.62 27.16 -24.91
C SER A 60 -7.74 25.70 -24.49
N ASP A 61 -6.72 24.87 -24.78
CA ASP A 61 -6.69 23.48 -24.36
C ASP A 61 -6.60 23.34 -22.84
N ALA A 62 -5.83 24.19 -22.16
CA ALA A 62 -5.74 24.20 -20.69
C ALA A 62 -7.06 24.58 -20.00
N GLU A 63 -7.79 25.55 -20.55
CA GLU A 63 -9.13 25.92 -20.07
C GLU A 63 -10.10 24.74 -20.20
N ARG A 64 -10.11 24.06 -21.35
CA ARG A 64 -10.94 22.88 -21.59
C ARG A 64 -10.58 21.72 -20.68
N ILE A 65 -9.29 21.46 -20.46
CA ILE A 65 -8.82 20.45 -19.51
C ILE A 65 -9.42 20.70 -18.13
N SER A 66 -9.35 21.95 -17.66
CA SER A 66 -9.87 22.36 -16.36
C SER A 66 -11.39 22.16 -16.27
N GLU A 67 -12.14 22.52 -17.30
CA GLU A 67 -13.59 22.38 -17.36
C GLU A 67 -14.02 20.90 -17.38
N GLU A 68 -13.36 20.08 -18.19
CA GLU A 68 -13.65 18.65 -18.29
C GLU A 68 -13.36 17.92 -16.97
N ILE A 69 -12.28 18.27 -16.27
CA ILE A 69 -11.97 17.73 -14.95
C ILE A 69 -13.07 18.06 -13.95
N LYS A 70 -13.49 19.32 -13.87
CA LYS A 70 -14.54 19.80 -12.95
C LYS A 70 -15.89 19.14 -13.20
N THR A 71 -16.21 18.85 -14.45
CA THR A 71 -17.55 18.37 -14.84
C THR A 71 -17.64 16.84 -14.93
N LYS A 72 -16.52 16.16 -15.10
CA LYS A 72 -16.49 14.70 -15.39
C LYS A 72 -15.69 13.87 -14.41
N LEU A 73 -15.15 14.48 -13.35
CA LEU A 73 -14.50 13.74 -12.26
C LEU A 73 -15.16 14.08 -10.92
N ASP A 74 -15.38 13.06 -10.11
CA ASP A 74 -16.00 13.15 -8.78
C ASP A 74 -15.33 12.17 -7.80
N PRO A 75 -14.74 12.64 -6.71
CA PRO A 75 -14.43 14.03 -6.36
C PRO A 75 -13.50 14.70 -7.39
N ILE A 76 -13.43 16.04 -7.38
CA ILE A 76 -12.49 16.76 -8.24
C ILE A 76 -11.07 16.55 -7.70
N PRO A 77 -10.13 15.96 -8.48
CA PRO A 77 -8.77 15.75 -8.01
C PRO A 77 -7.99 17.07 -7.94
N ALA A 78 -7.00 17.11 -7.03
CA ALA A 78 -6.04 18.20 -7.00
C ALA A 78 -5.11 18.09 -8.21
N VAL A 79 -5.04 19.16 -9.02
CA VAL A 79 -4.23 19.21 -10.22
C VAL A 79 -3.49 20.54 -10.34
N ASN A 80 -2.38 20.55 -11.08
CA ASN A 80 -1.67 21.75 -11.48
C ASN A 80 -1.37 21.69 -12.98
N LEU A 81 -1.61 22.79 -13.69
CA LEU A 81 -1.29 22.95 -15.10
C LEU A 81 -0.01 23.76 -15.25
N GLU A 82 0.91 23.27 -16.04
CA GLU A 82 2.16 23.91 -16.40
C GLU A 82 2.27 24.04 -17.93
N PHE A 83 2.63 25.22 -18.41
CA PHE A 83 2.96 25.44 -19.82
C PHE A 83 4.46 25.29 -20.00
N LYS A 84 4.86 24.54 -21.02
CA LYS A 84 6.26 24.36 -21.37
C LYS A 84 6.47 24.58 -22.85
N GLU A 85 7.56 25.23 -23.21
CA GLU A 85 7.97 25.43 -24.61
C GLU A 85 9.24 24.64 -24.89
N VAL A 86 9.23 23.89 -25.98
CA VAL A 86 10.34 23.07 -26.45
C VAL A 86 10.45 23.25 -27.95
N ASP A 87 11.60 23.74 -28.41
CA ASP A 87 11.87 24.00 -29.83
C ASP A 87 10.78 24.84 -30.51
N GLY A 88 10.28 25.89 -29.80
CA GLY A 88 9.22 26.76 -30.28
C GLY A 88 7.83 26.13 -30.29
N LYS A 89 7.63 24.95 -29.72
CA LYS A 89 6.37 24.23 -29.63
C LYS A 89 5.84 24.26 -28.21
N LYS A 90 4.58 24.65 -28.02
CA LYS A 90 3.94 24.72 -26.71
C LYS A 90 3.36 23.37 -26.31
N LEU A 91 3.62 22.98 -25.07
CA LEU A 91 3.10 21.80 -24.41
C LEU A 91 2.28 22.22 -23.18
N VAL A 92 1.31 21.38 -22.79
CA VAL A 92 0.61 21.48 -21.52
C VAL A 92 0.93 20.24 -20.70
N LEU A 93 1.44 20.45 -19.50
CA LEU A 93 1.68 19.42 -18.50
C LEU A 93 0.58 19.53 -17.43
N LEU A 94 -0.18 18.46 -17.27
CA LEU A 94 -1.19 18.33 -16.24
C LEU A 94 -0.63 17.41 -15.14
N HIS A 95 -0.22 18.02 -14.04
CA HIS A 95 0.21 17.30 -12.84
C HIS A 95 -1.01 16.95 -12.01
N VAL A 96 -1.22 15.66 -11.78
CA VAL A 96 -2.30 15.14 -10.94
C VAL A 96 -1.68 14.66 -9.64
N TYR A 97 -2.15 15.19 -8.52
CA TYR A 97 -1.65 14.77 -7.20
C TYR A 97 -2.38 13.52 -6.71
N LYS A 98 -1.71 12.75 -5.86
CA LYS A 98 -2.32 11.64 -5.13
C LYS A 98 -3.53 12.14 -4.35
N GLY A 99 -4.68 11.54 -4.62
CA GLY A 99 -5.92 11.90 -3.94
C GLY A 99 -6.06 11.20 -2.59
N GLN A 100 -6.65 11.91 -1.63
CA GLN A 100 -6.95 11.39 -0.29
C GLN A 100 -8.38 10.84 -0.19
N GLU A 101 -9.33 11.41 -0.95
CA GLU A 101 -10.75 11.06 -0.94
C GLU A 101 -11.10 10.03 -2.03
N THR A 102 -10.28 8.98 -2.16
CA THR A 102 -10.54 7.92 -3.15
C THR A 102 -11.86 7.18 -2.88
N PRO A 103 -12.57 6.69 -3.89
CA PRO A 103 -12.23 6.66 -5.33
C PRO A 103 -12.59 7.94 -6.07
N TYR A 104 -11.69 8.42 -6.92
CA TYR A 104 -11.96 9.47 -7.90
C TYR A 104 -12.57 8.83 -9.15
N TYR A 105 -13.85 9.10 -9.39
CA TYR A 105 -14.60 8.51 -10.48
C TYR A 105 -14.62 9.40 -11.72
N TYR A 106 -14.54 8.79 -12.89
CA TYR A 106 -15.04 9.38 -14.12
C TYR A 106 -16.57 9.23 -14.14
N ILE A 107 -17.29 10.35 -14.33
CA ILE A 107 -18.77 10.41 -14.30
C ILE A 107 -19.37 10.84 -15.65
N GLY A 108 -18.63 10.71 -16.76
CA GLY A 108 -19.12 10.99 -18.11
C GLY A 108 -19.84 9.81 -18.74
N ASP A 109 -20.50 10.06 -19.88
CA ASP A 109 -21.13 9.04 -20.73
C ASP A 109 -22.15 8.15 -19.99
N LYS A 110 -22.85 8.69 -19.00
CA LYS A 110 -23.77 7.96 -18.10
C LYS A 110 -23.09 6.80 -17.34
N GLN A 111 -21.79 6.87 -17.15
CA GLN A 111 -20.99 5.88 -16.44
C GLN A 111 -20.36 6.52 -15.20
N ARG A 112 -20.15 5.70 -14.17
CA ARG A 112 -19.37 6.06 -12.98
C ARG A 112 -18.30 5.00 -12.80
N LEU A 113 -17.07 5.31 -13.23
CA LEU A 113 -15.96 4.35 -13.28
C LEU A 113 -14.74 4.92 -12.55
N ALA A 114 -14.19 4.16 -11.63
CA ALA A 114 -12.88 4.44 -11.07
C ALA A 114 -11.81 3.76 -11.92
N PHE A 115 -10.73 4.48 -12.21
CA PHE A 115 -9.60 3.94 -12.95
C PHE A 115 -8.38 3.82 -12.03
N VAL A 116 -7.52 2.85 -12.32
CA VAL A 116 -6.24 2.59 -11.64
C VAL A 116 -5.15 2.36 -12.67
N ARG A 117 -3.89 2.59 -12.26
CA ARG A 117 -2.73 2.30 -13.14
C ARG A 117 -2.31 0.83 -12.96
N VAL A 118 -2.14 0.15 -14.09
CA VAL A 118 -1.53 -1.17 -14.17
C VAL A 118 -0.40 -1.06 -15.21
N GLY A 119 0.83 -0.96 -14.72
CA GLY A 119 1.96 -0.59 -15.56
C GLY A 119 1.78 0.82 -16.16
N ASN A 120 1.82 0.92 -17.48
CA ASN A 120 1.62 2.15 -18.25
C ASN A 120 0.15 2.40 -18.68
N GLU A 121 -0.79 1.51 -18.30
CA GLU A 121 -2.19 1.62 -18.72
C GLU A 121 -3.11 2.08 -17.59
N SER A 122 -4.15 2.84 -17.97
CA SER A 122 -5.25 3.20 -17.07
C SER A 122 -6.44 2.30 -17.35
N VAL A 123 -6.73 1.37 -16.43
CA VAL A 123 -7.80 0.37 -16.53
C VAL A 123 -8.89 0.63 -15.51
N VAL A 124 -10.09 0.11 -15.75
CA VAL A 124 -11.19 0.20 -14.78
C VAL A 124 -10.83 -0.64 -13.56
N ALA A 125 -10.97 -0.07 -12.38
CA ALA A 125 -10.73 -0.77 -11.12
C ALA A 125 -11.66 -1.99 -11.01
N ASP A 126 -11.09 -3.14 -10.71
CA ASP A 126 -11.84 -4.34 -10.39
C ASP A 126 -12.52 -4.22 -9.01
N ARG A 127 -13.30 -5.25 -8.65
CA ARG A 127 -14.06 -5.26 -7.38
C ARG A 127 -13.16 -5.10 -6.15
N LEU A 128 -11.98 -5.73 -6.13
CA LEU A 128 -11.07 -5.68 -5.00
C LEU A 128 -10.35 -4.33 -4.94
N GLN A 129 -9.87 -3.85 -6.08
CA GLN A 129 -9.25 -2.53 -6.21
C GLN A 129 -10.22 -1.42 -5.80
N LEU A 130 -11.49 -1.48 -6.25
CA LEU A 130 -12.50 -0.52 -5.86
C LEU A 130 -12.78 -0.54 -4.35
N LYS A 131 -12.87 -1.72 -3.74
CA LYS A 131 -13.02 -1.86 -2.29
C LYS A 131 -11.86 -1.19 -1.55
N ASN A 132 -10.62 -1.43 -1.99
CA ASN A 132 -9.43 -0.84 -1.38
C ASN A 132 -9.39 0.70 -1.53
N LEU A 133 -9.82 1.22 -2.69
CA LEU A 133 -9.95 2.66 -2.90
C LEU A 133 -10.97 3.28 -1.94
N VAL A 134 -12.15 2.67 -1.79
CA VAL A 134 -13.20 3.14 -0.86
C VAL A 134 -12.69 3.15 0.57
N MET A 135 -12.01 2.10 0.99
CA MET A 135 -11.44 2.01 2.34
C MET A 135 -10.40 3.10 2.59
N ARG A 136 -9.47 3.30 1.63
CA ARG A 136 -8.44 4.33 1.71
C ARG A 136 -9.03 5.73 1.81
N GLY A 137 -10.02 6.06 0.99
CA GLY A 137 -10.68 7.37 1.01
C GLY A 137 -11.52 7.62 2.27
N ALA A 138 -12.00 6.55 2.90
CA ALA A 138 -12.67 6.63 4.21
C ALA A 138 -11.66 6.74 5.38
N GLY A 139 -10.35 6.75 5.12
CA GLY A 139 -9.32 6.73 6.15
C GLY A 139 -9.32 5.46 6.99
N ARG A 140 -9.89 4.36 6.46
CA ARG A 140 -9.99 3.08 7.16
C ARG A 140 -9.00 2.09 6.56
N SER A 141 -8.14 1.57 7.40
CA SER A 141 -7.31 0.40 7.09
C SER A 141 -8.09 -0.89 7.35
N PHE A 142 -7.62 -2.02 6.83
CA PHE A 142 -8.27 -3.32 7.03
C PHE A 142 -8.43 -3.68 8.51
N ASP A 143 -7.44 -3.35 9.31
CA ASP A 143 -7.40 -3.59 10.74
C ASP A 143 -8.47 -2.81 11.51
N ALA A 144 -8.83 -1.59 11.07
CA ALA A 144 -9.86 -0.75 11.68
C ALA A 144 -11.31 -1.13 11.31
N ILE A 145 -11.51 -2.09 10.41
CA ILE A 145 -12.86 -2.53 10.03
C ILE A 145 -13.45 -3.41 11.13
N PRO A 146 -14.74 -3.20 11.51
CA PRO A 146 -15.43 -4.11 12.40
C PRO A 146 -15.41 -5.55 11.87
N SER A 147 -14.98 -6.49 12.70
CA SER A 147 -14.97 -7.90 12.39
C SER A 147 -16.36 -8.52 12.61
N PRO A 148 -16.64 -9.71 12.05
CA PRO A 148 -17.89 -10.42 12.33
C PRO A 148 -17.92 -11.07 13.73
N TYR A 149 -16.81 -11.02 14.48
CA TYR A 149 -16.66 -11.66 15.77
C TYR A 149 -17.03 -10.72 16.92
N LYS A 150 -17.50 -11.27 18.04
CA LYS A 150 -17.87 -10.48 19.21
C LYS A 150 -16.68 -10.34 20.14
N PHE A 151 -16.52 -9.16 20.72
CA PHE A 151 -15.46 -8.89 21.70
C PHE A 151 -15.58 -9.78 22.96
N GLU A 152 -16.82 -10.05 23.41
CA GLU A 152 -17.13 -10.85 24.60
C GLU A 152 -16.67 -12.31 24.47
N ASP A 153 -16.56 -12.82 23.25
CA ASP A 153 -16.14 -14.21 22.97
C ASP A 153 -14.60 -14.33 22.88
N MET A 154 -13.85 -13.23 23.04
CA MET A 154 -12.40 -13.17 22.87
C MET A 154 -11.65 -12.96 24.16
N SER A 155 -10.44 -13.52 24.25
CA SER A 155 -9.49 -13.33 25.34
C SER A 155 -8.27 -12.55 24.86
N PHE A 156 -7.72 -11.69 25.72
CA PHE A 156 -6.57 -10.82 25.43
C PHE A 156 -5.51 -10.89 26.53
N SER A 157 -5.36 -12.04 27.16
CA SER A 157 -4.42 -12.25 28.28
C SER A 157 -2.97 -12.02 27.85
N LYS A 158 -2.62 -12.46 26.65
CA LYS A 158 -1.29 -12.28 26.08
C LYS A 158 -0.97 -10.80 25.81
N LEU A 159 -1.90 -10.09 25.18
CA LEU A 159 -1.77 -8.65 24.95
C LEU A 159 -1.54 -7.90 26.26
N LYS A 160 -2.40 -8.14 27.27
CA LYS A 160 -2.29 -7.53 28.59
C LYS A 160 -0.95 -7.83 29.26
N SER A 161 -0.48 -9.08 29.16
CA SER A 161 0.81 -9.50 29.72
C SER A 161 2.00 -8.81 29.03
N VAL A 162 2.00 -8.74 27.70
CA VAL A 162 3.07 -8.09 26.93
C VAL A 162 3.09 -6.58 27.20
N HIS A 163 1.91 -5.95 27.23
CA HIS A 163 1.78 -4.53 27.57
C HIS A 163 2.36 -4.24 28.96
N PHE A 164 1.95 -5.01 29.98
CA PHE A 164 2.46 -4.86 31.33
C PHE A 164 3.99 -5.03 31.42
N LYS A 165 4.54 -6.06 30.77
CA LYS A 165 5.99 -6.29 30.75
C LYS A 165 6.78 -5.16 30.11
N ARG A 166 6.24 -4.52 29.09
CA ARG A 166 6.95 -3.47 28.33
C ARG A 166 6.82 -2.08 28.95
N LEU A 167 5.63 -1.75 29.42
CA LEU A 167 5.28 -0.39 29.87
C LEU A 167 5.11 -0.27 31.37
N ASN A 168 5.09 -1.41 32.10
CA ASN A 168 4.79 -1.48 33.54
C ASN A 168 3.44 -0.81 33.89
N GLN A 169 2.46 -0.91 33.00
CA GLN A 169 1.13 -0.35 33.11
C GLN A 169 0.09 -1.43 32.86
N SER A 170 -1.06 -1.38 33.55
CA SER A 170 -2.20 -2.24 33.28
C SER A 170 -2.83 -1.86 31.94
N PHE A 171 -3.36 -2.85 31.24
CA PHE A 171 -4.16 -2.65 30.04
C PHE A 171 -5.63 -2.77 30.45
N ASP A 172 -6.36 -1.66 30.40
CA ASP A 172 -7.74 -1.58 30.86
C ASP A 172 -8.74 -1.35 29.70
N ASP A 173 -10.02 -1.20 30.03
CA ASP A 173 -11.09 -1.16 29.02
C ASP A 173 -10.98 0.03 28.06
N ARG A 174 -10.37 1.14 28.48
CA ARG A 174 -10.16 2.31 27.61
C ARG A 174 -9.10 2.05 26.55
N ASP A 175 -8.13 1.20 26.87
CA ASP A 175 -7.05 0.86 25.96
C ASP A 175 -7.57 0.05 24.78
N PHE A 176 -8.61 -0.77 24.95
CA PHE A 176 -9.23 -1.49 23.84
C PHE A 176 -9.77 -0.56 22.76
N ILE A 177 -10.34 0.58 23.16
CA ILE A 177 -10.85 1.61 22.21
C ILE A 177 -9.69 2.41 21.66
N SER A 178 -8.78 2.90 22.51
CA SER A 178 -7.68 3.77 22.08
C SER A 178 -6.68 3.08 21.15
N TRP A 179 -6.54 1.77 21.27
CA TRP A 179 -5.71 0.94 20.39
C TRP A 179 -6.47 0.40 19.16
N GLY A 180 -7.75 0.74 19.03
CA GLY A 180 -8.58 0.29 17.91
C GLY A 180 -8.86 -1.22 17.91
N ILE A 181 -8.78 -1.89 19.06
CA ILE A 181 -9.15 -3.30 19.22
C ILE A 181 -10.65 -3.47 19.14
N VAL A 182 -11.37 -2.49 19.70
CA VAL A 182 -12.79 -2.29 19.47
C VAL A 182 -13.03 -0.90 18.85
N ASP A 183 -14.07 -0.77 18.06
CA ASP A 183 -14.50 0.52 17.52
C ASP A 183 -15.27 1.35 18.58
N ASN A 184 -15.68 2.56 18.20
CA ASN A 184 -16.43 3.44 19.10
C ASN A 184 -17.82 2.91 19.50
N ASP A 185 -18.35 1.95 18.75
CA ASP A 185 -19.61 1.27 19.04
C ASP A 185 -19.41 -0.02 19.87
N GLY A 186 -18.18 -0.31 20.30
CA GLY A 186 -17.80 -1.48 21.07
C GLY A 186 -17.70 -2.77 20.27
N LYS A 187 -17.66 -2.70 18.93
CA LYS A 187 -17.48 -3.87 18.08
C LYS A 187 -16.01 -4.22 17.92
N LEU A 188 -15.73 -5.51 17.97
CA LEU A 188 -14.38 -6.02 17.71
C LEU A 188 -13.94 -5.68 16.29
N THR A 189 -12.76 -5.09 16.15
CA THR A 189 -12.17 -4.81 14.84
C THR A 189 -11.38 -6.03 14.31
N ASN A 190 -10.94 -5.99 13.05
CA ASN A 190 -10.03 -7.02 12.55
C ASN A 190 -8.69 -7.03 13.30
N ALA A 191 -8.18 -5.85 13.70
CA ALA A 191 -6.99 -5.76 14.58
C ALA A 191 -7.24 -6.48 15.90
N GLY A 192 -8.41 -6.28 16.51
CA GLY A 192 -8.80 -6.97 17.73
C GLY A 192 -8.86 -8.48 17.53
N ALA A 193 -9.47 -8.94 16.44
CA ALA A 193 -9.55 -10.36 16.11
C ALA A 193 -8.16 -11.00 15.89
N LEU A 194 -7.21 -10.27 15.28
CA LEU A 194 -5.83 -10.73 15.08
C LEU A 194 -5.02 -10.77 16.39
N LEU A 195 -5.33 -9.88 17.34
CA LEU A 195 -4.63 -9.78 18.63
C LEU A 195 -5.23 -10.69 19.71
N ALA A 196 -6.42 -11.27 19.48
CA ALA A 196 -7.04 -12.21 20.43
C ALA A 196 -6.13 -13.42 20.66
N ASP A 197 -6.14 -13.97 21.90
CA ASP A 197 -5.29 -15.10 22.28
C ASP A 197 -5.50 -16.31 21.34
N ASP A 198 -6.76 -16.60 21.00
CA ASP A 198 -7.16 -17.57 19.98
C ASP A 198 -7.78 -16.83 18.81
N SER A 199 -6.92 -16.30 17.91
CA SER A 199 -7.38 -15.55 16.76
C SER A 199 -8.33 -16.38 15.88
N PRO A 200 -9.55 -15.89 15.61
CA PRO A 200 -10.48 -16.58 14.73
C PRO A 200 -10.12 -16.45 13.24
N ILE A 201 -9.11 -15.64 12.92
CA ILE A 201 -8.67 -15.36 11.56
C ILE A 201 -7.67 -16.45 11.13
N ARG A 202 -8.19 -17.57 10.64
CA ARG A 202 -7.40 -18.74 10.26
C ARG A 202 -6.39 -18.53 9.13
N HIS A 203 -6.51 -17.46 8.36
CA HIS A 203 -5.58 -17.12 7.28
C HIS A 203 -4.36 -16.32 7.76
N SER A 204 -4.38 -15.82 8.99
CA SER A 204 -3.23 -15.17 9.61
C SER A 204 -2.28 -16.24 10.14
N ARG A 205 -1.28 -16.60 9.33
CA ARG A 205 -0.29 -17.63 9.65
C ARG A 205 1.07 -17.23 9.12
N ILE A 206 2.12 -17.67 9.82
CA ILE A 206 3.49 -17.56 9.38
C ILE A 206 4.02 -18.98 9.12
N PHE A 207 4.58 -19.19 7.94
CA PHE A 207 5.28 -20.41 7.58
C PHE A 207 6.78 -20.14 7.68
N CYS A 208 7.46 -20.88 8.53
CA CYS A 208 8.89 -20.81 8.73
C CYS A 208 9.53 -22.08 8.18
N THR A 209 10.53 -21.95 7.32
CA THR A 209 11.27 -23.10 6.78
C THR A 209 12.75 -22.83 6.79
N ARG A 210 13.54 -23.76 7.32
CA ARG A 210 14.99 -23.75 7.20
C ARG A 210 15.42 -24.74 6.14
N TRP A 211 16.00 -24.25 5.08
CA TRP A 211 16.54 -25.06 3.99
C TRP A 211 17.96 -25.56 4.28
N ASN A 212 18.30 -26.72 3.73
CA ASN A 212 19.64 -27.28 3.75
C ASN A 212 20.48 -26.66 2.62
N GLY A 213 20.83 -25.38 2.77
CA GLY A 213 21.56 -24.61 1.76
C GLY A 213 21.24 -23.11 1.83
N LEU A 214 21.71 -22.36 0.84
CA LEU A 214 21.49 -20.90 0.76
C LEU A 214 20.13 -20.51 0.21
N ASP A 215 19.49 -21.41 -0.52
CA ASP A 215 18.16 -21.22 -1.10
C ASP A 215 17.40 -22.55 -1.19
N MET A 216 16.14 -22.49 -1.60
CA MET A 216 15.26 -23.64 -1.75
C MET A 216 15.76 -24.68 -2.77
N THR A 217 16.61 -24.31 -3.71
CA THR A 217 17.09 -25.14 -4.80
C THR A 217 18.47 -25.75 -4.51
N SER A 218 19.29 -25.10 -3.69
CA SER A 218 20.67 -25.50 -3.41
C SER A 218 20.81 -26.67 -2.43
N GLY A 219 19.74 -27.00 -1.70
CA GLY A 219 19.73 -28.05 -0.68
C GLY A 219 18.96 -29.31 -1.08
N LEU A 220 18.88 -29.64 -2.37
CA LEU A 220 18.13 -30.82 -2.88
C LEU A 220 16.66 -30.82 -2.49
N GLY A 221 16.08 -29.68 -2.14
CA GLY A 221 14.69 -29.55 -1.69
C GLY A 221 14.44 -30.09 -0.28
N GLU A 222 15.47 -30.35 0.52
CA GLU A 222 15.36 -30.84 1.89
C GLU A 222 15.23 -29.67 2.86
N ALA A 223 14.14 -29.59 3.58
CA ALA A 223 14.00 -28.74 4.75
C ALA A 223 14.66 -29.40 5.97
N LEU A 224 15.43 -28.62 6.73
CA LEU A 224 16.05 -29.06 8.00
C LEU A 224 15.09 -28.89 9.18
N ASP A 225 14.21 -27.89 9.08
CA ASP A 225 13.19 -27.58 10.09
C ASP A 225 12.07 -26.78 9.42
N ASP A 226 10.84 -26.99 9.88
CA ASP A 226 9.70 -26.20 9.44
C ASP A 226 8.69 -26.01 10.58
N ALA A 227 7.95 -24.91 10.54
CA ALA A 227 6.88 -24.62 11.48
C ALA A 227 5.78 -23.80 10.82
N GLU A 228 4.54 -24.11 11.13
CA GLU A 228 3.37 -23.31 10.85
C GLU A 228 2.91 -22.65 12.15
N LEU A 229 2.92 -21.32 12.17
CA LEU A 229 2.60 -20.50 13.34
C LEU A 229 1.25 -19.85 13.14
N GLU A 230 0.31 -20.07 14.07
CA GLU A 230 -1.06 -19.59 14.03
C GLU A 230 -1.49 -18.97 15.36
N GLY A 231 -2.74 -18.50 15.45
CA GLY A 231 -3.30 -17.85 16.63
C GLY A 231 -3.01 -16.35 16.66
N SER A 232 -2.80 -15.78 17.86
CA SER A 232 -2.53 -14.36 18.02
C SER A 232 -1.27 -13.94 17.25
N VAL A 233 -1.32 -12.79 16.56
CA VAL A 233 -0.12 -12.21 15.91
C VAL A 233 1.03 -11.96 16.88
N ILE A 234 0.72 -11.77 18.19
CA ILE A 234 1.74 -11.65 19.24
C ILE A 234 2.50 -12.97 19.39
N ASN A 235 1.78 -14.10 19.41
CA ASN A 235 2.40 -15.41 19.48
C ASN A 235 3.17 -15.71 18.21
N GLN A 236 2.55 -15.48 17.06
CA GLN A 236 3.20 -15.69 15.76
C GLN A 236 4.54 -14.94 15.66
N LEU A 237 4.58 -13.68 16.08
CA LEU A 237 5.82 -12.90 16.11
C LEU A 237 6.87 -13.52 17.06
N GLN A 238 6.47 -13.86 18.29
CA GLN A 238 7.38 -14.42 19.28
C GLN A 238 7.95 -15.78 18.84
N ASP A 239 7.10 -16.63 18.31
CA ASP A 239 7.46 -17.96 17.85
C ASP A 239 8.30 -17.93 16.57
N ALA A 240 8.02 -17.01 15.63
CA ALA A 240 8.84 -16.81 14.45
C ALA A 240 10.25 -16.29 14.80
N VAL A 241 10.36 -15.33 15.74
CA VAL A 241 11.67 -14.88 16.25
C VAL A 241 12.40 -16.03 16.94
N ALA A 242 11.71 -16.84 17.72
CA ALA A 242 12.28 -18.02 18.37
C ALA A 242 12.74 -19.06 17.33
N PHE A 243 11.96 -19.32 16.27
CA PHE A 243 12.35 -20.19 15.18
C PHE A 243 13.65 -19.74 14.50
N VAL A 244 13.75 -18.46 14.14
CA VAL A 244 14.98 -17.91 13.54
C VAL A 244 16.16 -18.07 14.50
N ARG A 245 15.98 -17.74 15.78
CA ARG A 245 17.03 -17.87 16.81
C ARG A 245 17.50 -19.32 16.97
N ASN A 246 16.57 -20.28 16.99
CA ASN A 246 16.89 -21.71 17.20
C ASN A 246 17.54 -22.32 15.95
N ASN A 247 17.25 -21.77 14.79
CA ASN A 247 17.76 -22.23 13.50
C ASN A 247 18.97 -21.46 12.98
N SER A 248 19.50 -20.51 13.77
CA SER A 248 20.67 -19.70 13.44
C SER A 248 21.90 -20.14 14.23
N HIS A 249 23.07 -19.98 13.64
CA HIS A 249 24.33 -20.22 14.36
C HIS A 249 24.60 -19.07 15.33
N LYS A 250 25.25 -19.43 16.45
CA LYS A 250 25.73 -18.49 17.44
C LYS A 250 27.22 -18.73 17.67
N LYS A 251 28.08 -17.84 17.22
CA LYS A 251 29.51 -17.84 17.59
C LYS A 251 29.61 -17.45 19.06
N TRP A 252 30.53 -18.09 19.77
CA TRP A 252 30.80 -17.74 21.14
C TRP A 252 32.30 -17.90 21.44
N TRP A 253 32.81 -17.09 22.37
CA TRP A 253 34.15 -17.22 22.88
C TRP A 253 34.14 -17.05 24.41
N LYS A 254 35.17 -17.58 25.03
CA LYS A 254 35.36 -17.47 26.47
C LYS A 254 36.19 -16.25 26.78
N GLU A 255 35.64 -15.38 27.63
CA GLU A 255 36.37 -14.39 28.37
C GLU A 255 36.82 -14.98 29.73
N ALA A 256 37.63 -14.22 30.49
CA ALA A 256 38.20 -14.73 31.75
C ALA A 256 37.12 -15.17 32.77
N THR A 257 35.94 -14.56 32.79
CA THR A 257 34.87 -14.77 33.77
C THR A 257 33.50 -15.07 33.17
N TYR A 258 33.31 -14.90 31.86
CA TYR A 258 32.01 -15.10 31.21
C TYR A 258 32.19 -15.59 29.76
N ARG A 259 31.07 -15.99 29.18
CA ARG A 259 30.96 -16.31 27.75
C ARG A 259 30.31 -15.14 27.02
N GLU A 260 30.92 -14.69 25.97
CA GLU A 260 30.34 -13.75 25.03
C GLU A 260 29.86 -14.51 23.79
N GLY A 261 28.66 -14.17 23.32
CA GLY A 261 28.06 -14.84 22.17
C GLY A 261 27.56 -13.84 21.15
N LEU A 262 27.91 -14.07 19.90
CA LEU A 262 27.48 -13.28 18.77
C LEU A 262 26.53 -14.11 17.90
N PRO A 263 25.23 -13.81 17.87
CA PRO A 263 24.31 -14.46 16.95
C PRO A 263 24.58 -13.98 15.52
N ASP A 264 24.32 -14.84 14.52
CA ASP A 264 24.48 -14.47 13.10
C ASP A 264 23.53 -13.31 12.71
N TYR A 265 22.35 -13.27 13.33
CA TYR A 265 21.35 -12.22 13.10
C TYR A 265 21.04 -11.50 14.42
N PRO A 266 21.16 -10.15 14.47
CA PRO A 266 20.75 -9.37 15.64
C PRO A 266 19.25 -9.55 15.91
N GLU A 267 18.88 -9.91 17.13
CA GLU A 267 17.47 -10.22 17.49
C GLU A 267 16.52 -9.06 17.19
N ARG A 268 16.99 -7.82 17.37
CA ARG A 268 16.19 -6.63 17.04
C ARG A 268 15.87 -6.55 15.55
N ALA A 269 16.87 -6.80 14.68
CA ALA A 269 16.66 -6.77 13.24
C ALA A 269 15.69 -7.88 12.79
N VAL A 270 15.82 -9.09 13.35
CA VAL A 270 14.88 -10.19 13.08
C VAL A 270 13.46 -9.82 13.50
N THR A 271 13.30 -9.30 14.70
CA THR A 271 11.99 -8.87 15.23
C THR A 271 11.36 -7.79 14.34
N GLU A 272 12.13 -6.81 13.90
CA GLU A 272 11.65 -5.70 13.07
C GLU A 272 11.23 -6.19 11.68
N VAL A 273 12.04 -7.04 11.04
CA VAL A 273 11.69 -7.62 9.73
C VAL A 273 10.43 -8.46 9.79
N ILE A 274 10.29 -9.32 10.81
CA ILE A 274 9.09 -10.15 10.98
C ILE A 274 7.87 -9.29 11.32
N SER A 275 8.02 -8.27 12.17
CA SER A 275 6.91 -7.35 12.50
C SER A 275 6.41 -6.59 11.28
N ASN A 276 7.28 -6.26 10.32
CA ASN A 276 6.90 -5.58 9.08
C ASN A 276 6.27 -6.53 8.05
N ALA A 277 6.42 -7.84 8.22
CA ALA A 277 5.87 -8.87 7.34
C ALA A 277 4.48 -9.37 7.79
N ILE A 278 4.11 -9.14 9.06
CA ILE A 278 2.80 -9.45 9.65
C ILE A 278 1.82 -8.31 9.38
#